data_31e170b77c43a0da877a7b41cfdedca3
#
_entry.id   31e170b77c43a0da877a7b41cfdedca3
#
_cell.length_a   1.000
_cell.length_b   1.000
_cell.length_c   1.000
_cell.angle_alpha   90.00
_cell.angle_beta   90.00
_cell.angle_gamma   90.00
#
_symmetry.space_group_name_H-M   'P 1'
#
loop_
_entity.id
_entity.type
_entity.pdbx_description
1 polymer ?
#
loop_
_entity_poly.entity_id
_entity_poly.type
_entity_poly.pdbx_seq_one_letter_code
_entity_poly.pdbx_strand_id
1 'polypeptide(L)'
;MLTLKAVAFLSAGALLVVVAFMALDLQLMVLGLMLLSFLAVSKVMKLNIEADRKVETERVLEGERIKVVLKVRNRSSREAFVILYDELPPEVRLVRGSNRQVLVLEAGGKTRLEYTIEAPLRGHYTFGPLKVRRRDFFNLHFEEEIVEEISYVSVYPRFPELEKFPVKSYQSSYFEMMPLHLTGLGYEFFCIRDYIKGDPLKRINWKVYARTRELMVNEYEKENLNDAFILVDAREVTKAGTPLVNSLEVGVKLAASVASFLLKGRNQVGLITYGGPNNSYVVPPGPGKNQLDNILSVLVGVRAQGEEGFKVALDKARSYLTPRTTLILISPLDFDETVVNAAKEIANSHRFFVFSPNSHEIEREIAGAFTSKHTMLELEKRLVLEELQSFGAVTATIPGGEALPNVALINAKLAELSQPNLKRVVA
;
A
#
# COMPACT_ATOMS: atom_id res chain seq x y z
N MET A 1 16.50 -25.57 -27.50
CA MET A 1 15.17 -26.22 -27.70
C MET A 1 14.81 -26.24 -29.16
N LEU A 2 14.07 -27.27 -29.62
CA LEU A 2 13.59 -27.40 -31.01
C LEU A 2 12.29 -26.60 -31.18
N THR A 3 12.16 -25.94 -32.35
CA THR A 3 10.89 -25.30 -32.73
C THR A 3 9.95 -26.36 -33.34
N LEU A 4 8.66 -26.01 -33.48
CA LEU A 4 7.69 -26.88 -34.13
C LEU A 4 8.12 -27.24 -35.59
N LYS A 5 8.77 -26.29 -36.28
CA LYS A 5 9.35 -26.51 -37.60
C LYS A 5 10.47 -27.56 -37.56
N ALA A 6 11.36 -27.48 -36.58
CA ALA A 6 12.43 -28.44 -36.44
C ALA A 6 11.90 -29.85 -36.14
N VAL A 7 10.85 -29.97 -35.33
CA VAL A 7 10.16 -31.25 -35.09
C VAL A 7 9.57 -31.81 -36.37
N ALA A 8 8.92 -30.96 -37.21
CA ALA A 8 8.41 -31.35 -38.49
C ALA A 8 9.52 -31.82 -39.49
N PHE A 9 10.65 -31.09 -39.52
CA PHE A 9 11.83 -31.49 -40.29
C PHE A 9 12.43 -32.82 -39.82
N LEU A 10 12.52 -33.01 -38.51
CA LEU A 10 13.03 -34.24 -37.89
C LEU A 10 12.13 -35.42 -38.19
N SER A 11 10.81 -35.27 -38.08
CA SER A 11 9.84 -36.32 -38.39
C SER A 11 9.82 -36.67 -39.90
N ALA A 12 9.89 -35.66 -40.76
CA ALA A 12 9.97 -35.88 -42.21
C ALA A 12 11.26 -36.55 -42.61
N GLY A 13 12.42 -36.13 -42.07
CA GLY A 13 13.71 -36.75 -42.31
C GLY A 13 13.77 -38.20 -41.84
N ALA A 14 13.25 -38.48 -40.66
CA ALA A 14 13.18 -39.83 -40.11
C ALA A 14 12.25 -40.73 -40.94
N LEU A 15 11.09 -40.22 -41.35
CA LEU A 15 10.16 -40.95 -42.21
C LEU A 15 10.78 -41.28 -43.59
N LEU A 16 11.49 -40.31 -44.18
CA LEU A 16 12.18 -40.54 -45.47
C LEU A 16 13.25 -41.63 -45.35
N VAL A 17 14.03 -41.65 -44.26
CA VAL A 17 15.02 -42.69 -44.02
C VAL A 17 14.36 -44.06 -43.87
N VAL A 18 13.25 -44.16 -43.14
CA VAL A 18 12.52 -45.42 -42.96
C VAL A 18 11.92 -45.93 -44.31
N VAL A 19 11.29 -45.02 -45.06
CA VAL A 19 10.73 -45.36 -46.38
C VAL A 19 11.84 -45.76 -47.35
N ALA A 20 12.96 -45.04 -47.38
CA ALA A 20 14.13 -45.34 -48.20
C ALA A 20 14.72 -46.74 -47.90
N PHE A 21 14.78 -47.09 -46.59
CA PHE A 21 15.23 -48.42 -46.18
C PHE A 21 14.29 -49.53 -46.64
N MET A 22 12.98 -49.30 -46.53
CA MET A 22 11.96 -50.26 -47.00
C MET A 22 11.96 -50.42 -48.55
N ALA A 23 12.18 -49.31 -49.24
CA ALA A 23 12.20 -49.28 -50.73
C ALA A 23 13.57 -49.63 -51.31
N LEU A 24 14.60 -49.83 -50.50
CA LEU A 24 15.99 -49.99 -50.90
C LEU A 24 16.50 -48.90 -51.85
N ASP A 25 15.97 -47.69 -51.71
CA ASP A 25 16.26 -46.53 -52.55
C ASP A 25 17.34 -45.62 -51.82
N LEU A 26 18.57 -45.68 -52.39
CA LEU A 26 19.71 -44.95 -51.93
C LEU A 26 19.52 -43.41 -52.04
N GLN A 27 18.79 -42.94 -53.04
CA GLN A 27 18.59 -41.49 -53.25
C GLN A 27 17.68 -40.90 -52.15
N LEU A 28 16.60 -41.58 -51.83
CA LEU A 28 15.71 -41.19 -50.71
C LEU A 28 16.44 -41.25 -49.38
N MET A 29 17.32 -42.24 -49.20
CA MET A 29 18.11 -42.34 -47.95
C MET A 29 19.08 -41.17 -47.79
N VAL A 30 19.77 -40.78 -48.87
CA VAL A 30 20.67 -39.60 -48.85
C VAL A 30 19.89 -38.31 -48.54
N LEU A 31 18.69 -38.14 -49.15
CA LEU A 31 17.85 -36.97 -48.90
C LEU A 31 17.39 -36.90 -47.46
N GLY A 32 16.95 -38.01 -46.86
CA GLY A 32 16.56 -38.07 -45.47
C GLY A 32 17.71 -37.76 -44.51
N LEU A 33 18.89 -38.33 -44.76
CA LEU A 33 20.10 -38.05 -43.99
C LEU A 33 20.57 -36.60 -44.14
N MET A 34 20.44 -36.02 -45.34
CA MET A 34 20.75 -34.60 -45.57
C MET A 34 19.84 -33.66 -44.76
N LEU A 35 18.53 -33.94 -44.71
CA LEU A 35 17.59 -33.22 -43.84
C LEU A 35 17.94 -33.33 -42.37
N LEU A 36 18.30 -34.51 -41.88
CA LEU A 36 18.71 -34.72 -40.49
C LEU A 36 20.05 -34.03 -40.18
N SER A 37 21.03 -34.09 -41.11
CA SER A 37 22.32 -33.41 -40.93
C SER A 37 22.17 -31.89 -40.88
N PHE A 38 21.27 -31.33 -41.66
CA PHE A 38 20.97 -29.91 -41.64
C PHE A 38 20.49 -29.45 -40.29
N LEU A 39 19.61 -30.23 -39.62
CA LEU A 39 19.18 -29.98 -38.25
C LEU A 39 20.34 -30.03 -37.25
N ALA A 40 21.29 -30.95 -37.43
CA ALA A 40 22.44 -31.11 -36.52
C ALA A 40 23.46 -29.96 -36.66
N VAL A 41 23.58 -29.37 -37.86
CA VAL A 41 24.49 -28.22 -38.08
C VAL A 41 23.90 -26.90 -37.59
N SER A 42 22.59 -26.81 -37.53
CA SER A 42 21.88 -25.62 -37.05
C SER A 42 21.99 -25.50 -35.52
N LYS A 43 23.10 -24.96 -35.03
CA LYS A 43 23.32 -24.72 -33.61
C LYS A 43 23.14 -23.25 -33.24
N VAL A 44 22.39 -23.02 -32.15
CA VAL A 44 22.32 -21.71 -31.52
C VAL A 44 23.53 -21.56 -30.60
N MET A 45 24.33 -20.51 -30.79
CA MET A 45 25.53 -20.28 -30.00
C MET A 45 25.19 -19.40 -28.81
N LYS A 46 25.80 -19.64 -27.64
CA LYS A 46 25.62 -18.81 -26.45
C LYS A 46 26.02 -17.35 -26.74
N LEU A 47 25.17 -16.42 -26.33
CA LEU A 47 25.46 -14.99 -26.32
C LEU A 47 25.88 -14.56 -24.92
N ASN A 48 26.62 -13.48 -24.85
CA ASN A 48 26.87 -12.78 -23.60
C ASN A 48 26.10 -11.45 -23.67
N ILE A 49 24.95 -11.40 -23.01
CA ILE A 49 24.08 -10.22 -23.00
C ILE A 49 24.12 -9.58 -21.63
N GLU A 50 24.37 -8.30 -21.62
CA GLU A 50 24.31 -7.44 -20.45
C GLU A 50 23.10 -6.53 -20.58
N ALA A 51 22.36 -6.38 -19.48
CA ALA A 51 21.22 -5.47 -19.40
C ALA A 51 21.39 -4.53 -18.22
N ASP A 52 20.90 -3.30 -18.35
CA ASP A 52 20.84 -2.26 -17.32
C ASP A 52 19.45 -1.62 -17.39
N ARG A 53 18.65 -1.81 -16.34
CA ARG A 53 17.31 -1.24 -16.24
C ARG A 53 17.35 0.01 -15.40
N LYS A 54 16.78 1.09 -15.95
CA LYS A 54 16.53 2.34 -15.23
C LYS A 54 15.04 2.59 -15.14
N VAL A 55 14.55 2.67 -13.92
CA VAL A 55 13.21 3.13 -13.61
C VAL A 55 13.32 4.61 -13.21
N GLU A 56 12.49 5.46 -13.78
CA GLU A 56 12.60 6.92 -13.60
C GLU A 56 12.46 7.34 -12.14
N THR A 57 11.61 6.63 -11.39
CA THR A 57 11.37 6.88 -9.95
C THR A 57 11.16 5.56 -9.21
N GLU A 58 11.79 5.43 -8.06
CA GLU A 58 11.64 4.26 -7.17
C GLU A 58 10.40 4.36 -6.28
N ARG A 59 9.86 5.57 -6.10
CA ARG A 59 8.67 5.88 -5.30
C ARG A 59 7.64 6.59 -6.15
N VAL A 60 6.48 6.00 -6.30
CA VAL A 60 5.41 6.44 -7.19
C VAL A 60 4.07 6.34 -6.45
N LEU A 61 3.10 7.16 -6.81
CA LEU A 61 1.73 7.04 -6.30
C LEU A 61 0.88 6.13 -7.20
N GLU A 62 -0.17 5.55 -6.63
CA GLU A 62 -1.17 4.79 -7.38
C GLU A 62 -1.67 5.56 -8.61
N GLY A 63 -1.74 4.87 -9.74
CA GLY A 63 -2.21 5.43 -11.01
C GLY A 63 -1.21 6.37 -11.70
N GLU A 64 -0.02 6.59 -11.16
CA GLU A 64 1.02 7.35 -11.85
C GLU A 64 1.72 6.51 -12.92
N ARG A 65 2.18 7.20 -13.94
CA ARG A 65 2.91 6.58 -15.04
C ARG A 65 4.38 6.46 -14.72
N ILE A 66 4.90 5.26 -14.89
CA ILE A 66 6.30 4.91 -14.63
C ILE A 66 6.97 4.63 -15.96
N LYS A 67 8.01 5.38 -16.28
CA LYS A 67 8.81 5.14 -17.47
C LYS A 67 9.95 4.18 -17.13
N VAL A 68 10.03 3.10 -17.89
CA VAL A 68 11.08 2.08 -17.77
C VAL A 68 11.94 2.14 -19.03
N VAL A 69 13.25 2.16 -18.82
CA VAL A 69 14.25 2.17 -19.88
C VAL A 69 15.22 1.02 -19.61
N LEU A 70 15.21 0.03 -20.49
CA LEU A 70 16.10 -1.11 -20.43
C LEU A 70 17.15 -0.97 -21.55
N LYS A 71 18.41 -0.86 -21.17
CA LYS A 71 19.54 -0.85 -22.08
C LYS A 71 20.12 -2.25 -22.17
N VAL A 72 20.22 -2.79 -23.36
CA VAL A 72 20.74 -4.13 -23.61
C VAL A 72 21.97 -4.03 -24.49
N ARG A 73 23.02 -4.74 -24.14
CA ARG A 73 24.28 -4.78 -24.86
C ARG A 73 24.67 -6.23 -25.17
N ASN A 74 25.01 -6.50 -26.43
CA ASN A 74 25.65 -7.73 -26.85
C ASN A 74 27.17 -7.63 -26.61
N ARG A 75 27.72 -8.41 -25.71
CA ARG A 75 29.18 -8.48 -25.47
C ARG A 75 29.85 -9.57 -26.33
N SER A 76 29.10 -10.28 -27.11
CA SER A 76 29.62 -11.31 -28.02
C SER A 76 30.24 -10.68 -29.26
N SER A 77 31.15 -11.40 -29.91
CA SER A 77 31.79 -11.01 -31.16
C SER A 77 30.92 -11.30 -32.40
N ARG A 78 29.67 -11.67 -32.23
CA ARG A 78 28.74 -12.07 -33.32
C ARG A 78 27.39 -11.40 -33.15
N GLU A 79 26.73 -11.16 -34.28
CA GLU A 79 25.33 -10.74 -34.32
C GLU A 79 24.38 -11.90 -34.01
N ALA A 80 23.21 -11.57 -33.52
CA ALA A 80 22.17 -12.56 -33.27
C ALA A 80 20.77 -11.96 -33.45
N PHE A 81 19.88 -12.75 -33.99
CA PHE A 81 18.45 -12.48 -34.00
C PHE A 81 17.88 -12.81 -32.64
N VAL A 82 17.40 -11.79 -31.93
CA VAL A 82 16.91 -11.91 -30.55
C VAL A 82 15.51 -11.37 -30.40
N ILE A 83 14.79 -11.97 -29.47
CA ILE A 83 13.52 -11.48 -28.96
C ILE A 83 13.78 -11.14 -27.48
N LEU A 84 13.73 -9.88 -27.18
CA LEU A 84 13.81 -9.37 -25.82
C LEU A 84 12.40 -9.33 -25.23
N TYR A 85 12.25 -9.82 -24.03
CA TYR A 85 10.99 -9.78 -23.28
C TYR A 85 11.28 -9.43 -21.83
N ASP A 86 10.88 -8.25 -21.42
CA ASP A 86 10.98 -7.79 -20.03
C ASP A 86 9.74 -8.23 -19.26
N GLU A 87 9.95 -9.01 -18.19
CA GLU A 87 8.84 -9.56 -17.41
C GLU A 87 8.22 -8.48 -16.53
N LEU A 88 6.92 -8.29 -16.64
CA LEU A 88 6.15 -7.33 -15.88
C LEU A 88 5.28 -8.05 -14.85
N PRO A 89 5.07 -7.45 -13.66
CA PRO A 89 4.08 -7.95 -12.73
C PRO A 89 2.68 -7.98 -13.36
N PRO A 90 1.85 -8.98 -13.06
CA PRO A 90 0.55 -9.18 -13.71
C PRO A 90 -0.45 -8.04 -13.43
N GLU A 91 -0.29 -7.35 -12.30
CA GLU A 91 -1.18 -6.26 -11.88
C GLU A 91 -0.89 -4.94 -12.60
N VAL A 92 0.28 -4.84 -13.24
CA VAL A 92 0.73 -3.62 -13.91
C VAL A 92 0.19 -3.53 -15.33
N ARG A 93 -0.29 -2.35 -15.73
CA ARG A 93 -0.78 -2.10 -17.10
C ARG A 93 0.29 -1.43 -17.95
N LEU A 94 0.53 -1.97 -19.13
CA LEU A 94 1.34 -1.32 -20.15
C LEU A 94 0.52 -0.22 -20.82
N VAL A 95 0.95 1.04 -20.68
CA VAL A 95 0.24 2.22 -21.22
C VAL A 95 0.80 2.66 -22.57
N ARG A 96 2.13 2.62 -22.73
CA ARG A 96 2.81 3.06 -23.95
C ARG A 96 4.06 2.24 -24.20
N GLY A 97 4.38 1.99 -25.47
CA GLY A 97 5.56 1.22 -25.88
C GLY A 97 5.29 -0.28 -25.82
N SER A 98 6.32 -1.07 -25.72
CA SER A 98 6.26 -2.53 -25.66
C SER A 98 7.35 -3.04 -24.72
N ASN A 99 7.00 -3.98 -23.84
CA ASN A 99 7.97 -4.73 -23.03
C ASN A 99 8.61 -5.90 -23.82
N ARG A 100 8.33 -5.99 -25.13
CA ARG A 100 8.87 -6.98 -26.03
C ARG A 100 9.40 -6.31 -27.29
N GLN A 101 10.61 -6.71 -27.71
CA GLN A 101 11.23 -6.23 -28.93
C GLN A 101 11.89 -7.37 -29.69
N VAL A 102 11.74 -7.36 -31.02
CA VAL A 102 12.37 -8.33 -31.95
C VAL A 102 13.37 -7.56 -32.80
N LEU A 103 14.63 -7.96 -32.78
CA LEU A 103 15.68 -7.27 -33.51
C LEU A 103 16.89 -8.17 -33.79
N VAL A 104 17.74 -7.72 -34.69
CA VAL A 104 19.11 -8.23 -34.82
C VAL A 104 20.01 -7.40 -33.96
N LEU A 105 20.71 -8.05 -33.04
CA LEU A 105 21.66 -7.42 -32.14
C LEU A 105 23.07 -7.65 -32.64
N GLU A 106 23.69 -6.62 -33.20
CA GLU A 106 25.04 -6.68 -33.77
C GLU A 106 26.10 -7.06 -32.75
N ALA A 107 27.27 -7.48 -33.21
CA ALA A 107 28.43 -7.73 -32.34
C ALA A 107 28.86 -6.48 -31.61
N GLY A 108 28.89 -6.48 -30.27
CA GLY A 108 29.14 -5.30 -29.45
C GLY A 108 28.03 -4.23 -29.48
N GLY A 109 26.95 -4.49 -30.22
CA GLY A 109 25.82 -3.57 -30.41
C GLY A 109 25.04 -3.30 -29.12
N LYS A 110 24.39 -2.15 -29.09
CA LYS A 110 23.52 -1.71 -28.00
C LYS A 110 22.13 -1.42 -28.54
N THR A 111 21.14 -1.80 -27.76
CA THR A 111 19.73 -1.44 -28.01
C THR A 111 19.08 -0.90 -26.77
N ARG A 112 17.95 -0.23 -26.94
CA ARG A 112 17.18 0.36 -25.87
C ARG A 112 15.70 0.00 -26.03
N LEU A 113 15.16 -0.60 -25.00
CA LEU A 113 13.75 -0.89 -24.88
C LEU A 113 13.11 0.13 -23.94
N GLU A 114 12.12 0.87 -24.43
CA GLU A 114 11.41 1.88 -23.65
C GLU A 114 9.93 1.59 -23.62
N TYR A 115 9.37 1.65 -22.43
CA TYR A 115 7.93 1.52 -22.26
C TYR A 115 7.47 2.29 -21.02
N THR A 116 6.18 2.60 -20.99
CA THR A 116 5.52 3.27 -19.86
C THR A 116 4.43 2.38 -19.33
N ILE A 117 4.42 2.20 -18.04
CA ILE A 117 3.47 1.38 -17.31
C ILE A 117 2.69 2.24 -16.32
N GLU A 118 1.60 1.68 -15.82
CA GLU A 118 0.79 2.22 -14.75
C GLU A 118 0.50 1.12 -13.74
N ALA A 119 0.79 1.38 -12.47
CA ALA A 119 0.44 0.49 -11.37
C ALA A 119 -0.85 1.01 -10.72
N PRO A 120 -1.98 0.32 -10.90
CA PRO A 120 -3.27 0.81 -10.41
C PRO A 120 -3.45 0.66 -8.90
N LEU A 121 -2.62 -0.15 -8.25
CA LEU A 121 -2.65 -0.42 -6.82
C LEU A 121 -1.30 -0.11 -6.17
N ARG A 122 -1.36 0.19 -4.87
CA ARG A 122 -0.18 0.23 -4.01
C ARG A 122 0.48 -1.14 -3.89
N GLY A 123 1.76 -1.15 -3.67
CA GLY A 123 2.49 -2.41 -3.49
C GLY A 123 3.96 -2.30 -3.81
N HIS A 124 4.66 -3.39 -3.55
CA HIS A 124 6.04 -3.57 -3.99
C HIS A 124 6.04 -4.39 -5.27
N TYR A 125 6.44 -3.77 -6.36
CA TYR A 125 6.47 -4.37 -7.68
C TYR A 125 7.90 -4.73 -8.07
N THR A 126 8.07 -5.93 -8.59
CA THR A 126 9.35 -6.44 -9.05
C THR A 126 9.32 -6.55 -10.57
N PHE A 127 10.22 -5.85 -11.25
CA PHE A 127 10.38 -5.86 -12.70
C PHE A 127 11.54 -6.74 -13.09
N GLY A 128 11.36 -7.52 -14.15
CA GLY A 128 12.32 -8.51 -14.60
C GLY A 128 11.99 -9.91 -14.10
N PRO A 129 12.82 -10.88 -14.44
CA PRO A 129 14.06 -10.76 -15.21
C PRO A 129 13.83 -10.44 -16.70
N LEU A 130 14.90 -10.03 -17.42
CA LEU A 130 14.88 -9.93 -18.86
C LEU A 130 15.05 -11.32 -19.46
N LYS A 131 14.06 -11.77 -20.24
CA LYS A 131 14.13 -13.01 -21.04
C LYS A 131 14.61 -12.68 -22.42
N VAL A 132 15.70 -13.30 -22.83
CA VAL A 132 16.29 -13.13 -24.14
C VAL A 132 16.15 -14.46 -24.90
N ARG A 133 15.24 -14.48 -25.86
CA ARG A 133 15.08 -15.66 -26.72
C ARG A 133 15.79 -15.42 -28.01
N ARG A 134 16.74 -16.27 -28.28
CA ARG A 134 17.51 -16.30 -29.51
C ARG A 134 17.01 -17.40 -30.42
N ARG A 135 17.00 -17.13 -31.73
CA ARG A 135 16.69 -18.12 -32.76
C ARG A 135 17.85 -18.24 -33.75
N ASP A 136 18.01 -19.42 -34.30
CA ASP A 136 18.90 -19.62 -35.42
C ASP A 136 18.28 -19.00 -36.69
N PHE A 137 19.14 -18.81 -37.73
CA PHE A 137 18.73 -18.21 -39.01
C PHE A 137 17.53 -18.90 -39.65
N PHE A 138 17.46 -20.23 -39.55
CA PHE A 138 16.39 -21.04 -40.11
C PHE A 138 15.15 -21.20 -39.22
N ASN A 139 15.23 -20.64 -37.99
CA ASN A 139 14.19 -20.79 -36.98
C ASN A 139 13.86 -22.25 -36.62
N LEU A 140 14.89 -23.10 -36.59
CA LEU A 140 14.80 -24.51 -36.22
C LEU A 140 15.09 -24.72 -34.73
N HIS A 141 16.05 -23.95 -34.22
CA HIS A 141 16.43 -23.99 -32.80
C HIS A 141 16.16 -22.64 -32.14
N PHE A 142 15.78 -22.70 -30.89
CA PHE A 142 15.78 -21.52 -30.03
C PHE A 142 16.46 -21.82 -28.70
N GLU A 143 17.10 -20.82 -28.15
CA GLU A 143 17.66 -20.83 -26.80
C GLU A 143 17.11 -19.61 -26.03
N GLU A 144 16.75 -19.83 -24.79
CA GLU A 144 16.26 -18.79 -23.91
C GLU A 144 17.27 -18.59 -22.81
N GLU A 145 17.73 -17.37 -22.68
CA GLU A 145 18.63 -16.92 -21.63
C GLU A 145 17.89 -15.95 -20.72
N ILE A 146 18.06 -16.13 -19.43
CA ILE A 146 17.49 -15.25 -18.41
C ILE A 146 18.61 -14.36 -17.91
N VAL A 147 18.48 -13.05 -18.12
CA VAL A 147 19.37 -12.05 -17.55
C VAL A 147 18.70 -11.54 -16.28
N GLU A 148 19.33 -11.84 -15.12
CA GLU A 148 18.82 -11.48 -13.79
C GLU A 148 18.98 -9.98 -13.51
N GLU A 149 18.36 -9.16 -14.33
CA GLU A 149 18.25 -7.72 -14.11
C GLU A 149 16.90 -7.46 -13.45
N ILE A 150 16.91 -7.26 -12.14
CA ILE A 150 15.72 -7.08 -11.31
C ILE A 150 15.70 -5.65 -10.76
N SER A 151 14.54 -5.00 -10.84
CA SER A 151 14.33 -3.67 -10.27
C SER A 151 13.07 -3.65 -9.41
N TYR A 152 13.12 -2.89 -8.33
CA TYR A 152 12.03 -2.78 -7.37
C TYR A 152 11.42 -1.38 -7.44
N VAL A 153 10.10 -1.31 -7.42
CA VAL A 153 9.35 -0.05 -7.36
C VAL A 153 8.31 -0.16 -6.27
N SER A 154 8.29 0.82 -5.39
CA SER A 154 7.27 0.93 -4.34
C SER A 154 6.21 1.93 -4.79
N VAL A 155 4.98 1.45 -4.94
CA VAL A 155 3.81 2.26 -5.29
C VAL A 155 3.04 2.57 -4.01
N TYR A 156 2.97 3.84 -3.67
CA TYR A 156 2.34 4.34 -2.46
C TYR A 156 0.84 4.57 -2.67
N PRO A 157 0.02 4.40 -1.65
CA PRO A 157 -1.40 4.71 -1.77
C PRO A 157 -1.62 6.18 -2.06
N ARG A 158 -2.50 6.47 -3.00
CA ARG A 158 -3.00 7.82 -3.23
C ARG A 158 -4.16 8.07 -2.29
N PHE A 159 -4.00 9.02 -1.39
CA PHE A 159 -4.99 9.32 -0.36
C PHE A 159 -5.40 10.80 -0.39
N PRO A 160 -6.67 11.10 -0.06
CA PRO A 160 -7.17 12.46 -0.01
C PRO A 160 -6.69 13.20 1.24
N GLU A 161 -6.52 14.50 1.14
CA GLU A 161 -6.26 15.35 2.29
C GLU A 161 -7.56 15.63 3.06
N LEU A 162 -7.53 15.39 4.37
CA LEU A 162 -8.65 15.71 5.25
C LEU A 162 -8.54 17.16 5.73
N GLU A 163 -9.65 17.90 5.67
CA GLU A 163 -9.71 19.28 6.15
C GLU A 163 -10.07 19.37 7.65
N LYS A 164 -10.86 18.41 8.14
CA LYS A 164 -11.36 18.37 9.51
C LYS A 164 -11.33 16.95 10.07
N PHE A 165 -10.97 16.84 11.33
CA PHE A 165 -11.06 15.60 12.09
C PHE A 165 -11.57 15.92 13.51
N PRO A 166 -12.47 15.14 14.11
CA PRO A 166 -13.19 15.50 15.34
C PRO A 166 -12.34 15.55 16.61
N VAL A 167 -11.04 15.27 16.54
CA VAL A 167 -10.16 15.25 17.72
C VAL A 167 -10.12 16.59 18.46
N LYS A 168 -10.27 17.72 17.75
CA LYS A 168 -10.23 19.06 18.40
C LYS A 168 -11.53 19.47 19.10
N SER A 169 -12.69 19.01 18.67
CA SER A 169 -13.96 19.50 19.22
C SER A 169 -14.33 18.88 20.58
N TYR A 170 -13.71 17.76 20.96
CA TYR A 170 -13.92 17.16 22.27
C TYR A 170 -13.12 17.85 23.40
N GLN A 171 -12.16 18.71 23.06
CA GLN A 171 -11.41 19.44 24.08
C GLN A 171 -12.23 20.55 24.77
N SER A 172 -13.24 21.11 24.09
CA SER A 172 -13.97 22.25 24.66
C SER A 172 -15.06 21.89 25.65
N SER A 173 -15.70 20.72 25.56
CA SER A 173 -16.88 20.42 26.40
C SER A 173 -16.58 19.77 27.75
N TYR A 174 -15.42 19.12 27.92
CA TYR A 174 -15.03 18.49 29.18
C TYR A 174 -14.02 19.33 30.00
N PHE A 175 -13.37 20.32 29.40
CA PHE A 175 -12.36 21.16 30.02
C PHE A 175 -12.91 22.40 30.75
N GLU A 176 -14.16 22.77 30.49
CA GLU A 176 -14.79 23.88 31.24
C GLU A 176 -15.08 23.58 32.73
N MET A 177 -14.98 22.30 33.14
CA MET A 177 -15.27 21.92 34.53
C MET A 177 -14.05 21.64 35.41
N MET A 178 -12.83 21.65 34.88
CA MET A 178 -11.62 21.58 35.72
C MET A 178 -10.49 22.41 35.11
N PRO A 179 -10.07 23.50 35.73
CA PRO A 179 -8.86 24.22 35.36
C PRO A 179 -7.63 23.45 35.86
N LEU A 180 -7.26 22.38 35.21
CA LEU A 180 -5.92 21.81 35.34
C LEU A 180 -5.01 22.54 34.36
N HIS A 181 -4.56 23.72 34.78
CA HIS A 181 -3.47 24.46 34.14
C HIS A 181 -2.18 23.65 34.28
N LEU A 182 -1.92 22.76 33.33
CA LEU A 182 -0.62 22.13 33.24
C LEU A 182 0.33 23.10 32.51
N THR A 183 0.98 23.94 33.30
CA THR A 183 2.11 24.74 32.82
C THR A 183 3.26 23.83 32.45
N GLY A 184 3.84 24.03 31.28
CA GLY A 184 4.87 23.16 30.70
C GLY A 184 5.92 23.89 29.87
N LEU A 185 6.77 23.12 29.19
CA LEU A 185 7.87 23.58 28.36
C LEU A 185 7.43 23.92 26.92
N GLY A 186 6.15 24.28 26.68
CA GLY A 186 5.64 24.63 25.35
C GLY A 186 6.18 25.97 24.81
N TYR A 187 5.87 26.24 23.53
CA TYR A 187 6.29 27.48 22.84
C TYR A 187 5.15 28.50 22.68
N GLU A 188 3.89 28.11 22.89
CA GLU A 188 2.76 29.04 22.81
C GLU A 188 2.60 29.77 24.14
N PHE A 189 2.61 31.12 24.07
CA PHE A 189 2.43 31.98 25.24
C PHE A 189 1.02 31.79 25.81
N PHE A 190 0.95 31.48 27.11
CA PHE A 190 -0.32 31.30 27.83
C PHE A 190 -0.71 32.53 28.63
N CYS A 191 0.12 32.87 29.64
CA CYS A 191 -0.14 34.01 30.51
C CYS A 191 1.15 34.54 31.15
N ILE A 192 1.04 35.65 31.86
CA ILE A 192 2.09 36.18 32.70
C ILE A 192 1.64 36.01 34.18
N ARG A 193 2.51 35.42 35.01
CA ARG A 193 2.27 35.29 36.46
C ARG A 193 3.46 35.83 37.27
N ASP A 194 3.24 36.00 38.54
CA ASP A 194 4.30 36.40 39.46
C ASP A 194 5.42 35.34 39.50
N TYR A 195 6.65 35.81 39.64
CA TYR A 195 7.82 34.97 39.80
C TYR A 195 7.80 34.25 41.14
N ILE A 196 7.99 32.95 41.14
CA ILE A 196 8.15 32.11 42.33
C ILE A 196 9.61 31.64 42.39
N LYS A 197 10.19 31.61 43.57
CA LYS A 197 11.56 31.16 43.78
C LYS A 197 11.76 29.72 43.23
N GLY A 198 12.61 29.60 42.21
CA GLY A 198 12.83 28.34 41.50
C GLY A 198 12.44 28.41 40.02
N ASP A 199 11.76 29.45 39.56
CA ASP A 199 11.45 29.62 38.15
C ASP A 199 12.71 29.91 37.34
N PRO A 200 12.81 29.38 36.11
CA PRO A 200 13.96 29.63 35.25
C PRO A 200 14.08 31.10 34.86
N LEU A 201 15.23 31.70 35.07
CA LEU A 201 15.49 33.12 34.76
C LEU A 201 15.24 33.49 33.28
N LYS A 202 15.36 32.51 32.39
CA LYS A 202 15.07 32.69 30.94
C LYS A 202 13.60 32.98 30.63
N ARG A 203 12.69 32.69 31.57
CA ARG A 203 11.25 32.92 31.40
C ARG A 203 10.77 34.24 32.00
N ILE A 204 11.66 35.00 32.65
CA ILE A 204 11.31 36.31 33.18
C ILE A 204 10.95 37.26 32.05
N ASN A 205 9.80 37.92 32.19
CA ASN A 205 9.36 38.92 31.23
C ASN A 205 10.03 40.28 31.59
N TRP A 206 11.23 40.48 31.05
CA TRP A 206 12.01 41.71 31.30
C TRP A 206 11.29 42.97 30.81
N LYS A 207 10.40 42.85 29.81
CA LYS A 207 9.62 43.98 29.30
C LYS A 207 8.56 44.46 30.32
N VAL A 208 7.92 43.53 31.00
CA VAL A 208 6.97 43.83 32.09
C VAL A 208 7.74 44.36 33.30
N TYR A 209 8.83 43.72 33.72
CA TYR A 209 9.70 44.17 34.78
C TYR A 209 10.16 45.62 34.64
N ALA A 210 10.55 46.04 33.44
CA ALA A 210 10.96 47.40 33.16
C ALA A 210 9.87 48.47 33.38
N ARG A 211 8.59 48.04 33.33
CA ARG A 211 7.42 48.93 33.52
C ARG A 211 6.87 48.91 34.93
N THR A 212 6.77 47.72 35.52
CA THR A 212 6.10 47.53 36.83
C THR A 212 7.07 47.38 37.99
N ARG A 213 8.34 47.05 37.72
CA ARG A 213 9.40 46.65 38.65
C ARG A 213 9.04 45.40 39.46
N GLU A 214 8.05 44.65 39.04
CA GLU A 214 7.68 43.37 39.63
C GLU A 214 8.21 42.23 38.73
N LEU A 215 8.78 41.19 39.36
CA LEU A 215 9.28 40.05 38.64
C LEU A 215 8.11 39.18 38.22
N MET A 216 7.91 39.10 36.91
CA MET A 216 6.87 38.27 36.28
C MET A 216 7.47 37.29 35.29
N VAL A 217 6.87 36.12 35.16
CA VAL A 217 7.31 35.01 34.32
C VAL A 217 6.29 34.75 33.24
N ASN A 218 6.77 34.59 32.00
CA ASN A 218 5.94 34.07 30.92
C ASN A 218 5.67 32.59 31.15
N GLU A 219 4.42 32.22 31.26
CA GLU A 219 3.97 30.83 31.18
C GLU A 219 3.59 30.50 29.77
N TYR A 220 4.03 29.32 29.35
CA TYR A 220 3.73 28.77 28.05
C TYR A 220 2.81 27.56 28.21
N GLU A 221 1.88 27.37 27.27
CA GLU A 221 1.07 26.17 27.26
C GLU A 221 1.98 24.95 27.09
N LYS A 222 1.66 23.90 27.87
CA LYS A 222 2.25 22.60 27.60
C LYS A 222 1.73 22.16 26.22
N GLU A 223 2.60 21.95 25.25
CA GLU A 223 2.21 21.24 24.02
C GLU A 223 1.64 19.89 24.46
N ASN A 224 0.32 19.78 24.51
CA ASN A 224 -0.34 18.49 24.63
C ASN A 224 -0.20 17.80 23.27
N LEU A 225 0.93 17.13 23.07
CA LEU A 225 1.07 16.16 22.00
C LEU A 225 0.06 15.05 22.32
N ASN A 226 -1.05 15.05 21.59
CA ASN A 226 -2.02 13.97 21.73
C ASN A 226 -1.48 12.78 20.95
N ASP A 227 -1.25 11.69 21.66
CA ASP A 227 -0.88 10.44 21.02
C ASP A 227 -2.12 9.83 20.35
N ALA A 228 -1.98 9.45 19.10
CA ALA A 228 -2.99 8.74 18.37
C ALA A 228 -2.44 7.42 17.84
N PHE A 229 -3.24 6.36 17.94
CA PHE A 229 -2.91 5.06 17.40
C PHE A 229 -3.95 4.66 16.37
N ILE A 230 -3.52 4.41 15.14
CA ILE A 230 -4.36 3.94 14.05
C ILE A 230 -4.22 2.42 13.97
N LEU A 231 -5.34 1.71 14.07
CA LEU A 231 -5.41 0.26 13.98
C LEU A 231 -6.16 -0.10 12.68
N VAL A 232 -5.49 -0.78 11.77
CA VAL A 232 -6.03 -1.14 10.46
C VAL A 232 -6.27 -2.62 10.38
N ASP A 233 -7.51 -2.98 10.11
CA ASP A 233 -7.91 -4.35 9.87
C ASP A 233 -7.39 -4.83 8.51
N ALA A 234 -6.59 -5.88 8.53
CA ALA A 234 -6.03 -6.53 7.35
C ALA A 234 -6.34 -8.03 7.34
N ARG A 235 -7.43 -8.46 7.99
CA ARG A 235 -7.92 -9.84 7.95
C ARG A 235 -8.43 -10.20 6.54
N GLU A 236 -8.51 -11.50 6.27
CA GLU A 236 -8.98 -12.03 4.99
C GLU A 236 -10.35 -11.44 4.57
N VAL A 237 -11.23 -11.19 5.53
CA VAL A 237 -12.57 -10.61 5.30
C VAL A 237 -12.53 -9.25 4.61
N THR A 238 -11.44 -8.49 4.75
CA THR A 238 -11.28 -7.17 4.13
C THR A 238 -11.05 -7.21 2.62
N LYS A 239 -10.89 -8.40 2.02
CA LYS A 239 -10.83 -8.62 0.57
C LYS A 239 -12.17 -8.47 -0.14
N ALA A 240 -13.28 -8.39 0.61
CA ALA A 240 -14.61 -8.24 0.04
C ALA A 240 -14.63 -7.08 -0.97
N GLY A 241 -14.92 -7.41 -2.25
CA GLY A 241 -14.88 -6.44 -3.33
C GLY A 241 -14.02 -6.88 -4.52
N THR A 242 -13.50 -5.91 -5.27
CA THR A 242 -12.53 -6.13 -6.35
C THR A 242 -11.10 -5.96 -5.83
N PRO A 243 -10.08 -6.42 -6.58
CA PRO A 243 -8.69 -6.13 -6.23
C PRO A 243 -8.38 -4.62 -6.12
N LEU A 244 -9.10 -3.77 -6.85
CA LEU A 244 -8.90 -2.31 -6.88
C LEU A 244 -9.75 -1.57 -5.83
N VAL A 245 -10.92 -2.11 -5.50
CA VAL A 245 -11.88 -1.51 -4.57
C VAL A 245 -12.36 -2.59 -3.61
N ASN A 246 -11.84 -2.56 -2.40
CA ASN A 246 -12.21 -3.45 -1.30
C ASN A 246 -12.03 -2.72 0.03
N SER A 247 -12.51 -3.32 1.11
CA SER A 247 -12.46 -2.70 2.44
C SER A 247 -11.04 -2.39 2.93
N LEU A 248 -10.04 -3.22 2.56
CA LEU A 248 -8.66 -2.96 2.92
C LEU A 248 -8.11 -1.72 2.20
N GLU A 249 -8.33 -1.61 0.88
CA GLU A 249 -7.81 -0.48 0.10
C GLU A 249 -8.43 0.85 0.56
N VAL A 250 -9.74 0.86 0.83
CA VAL A 250 -10.42 2.01 1.43
C VAL A 250 -9.83 2.32 2.82
N GLY A 251 -9.64 1.29 3.64
CA GLY A 251 -9.08 1.42 4.99
C GLY A 251 -7.65 1.96 4.99
N VAL A 252 -6.79 1.48 4.10
CA VAL A 252 -5.40 1.94 3.95
C VAL A 252 -5.34 3.41 3.53
N LYS A 253 -6.16 3.82 2.55
CA LYS A 253 -6.22 5.22 2.11
C LYS A 253 -6.74 6.14 3.21
N LEU A 254 -7.72 5.68 3.96
CA LEU A 254 -8.23 6.41 5.12
C LEU A 254 -7.17 6.52 6.23
N ALA A 255 -6.46 5.43 6.54
CA ALA A 255 -5.38 5.44 7.52
C ALA A 255 -4.27 6.44 7.14
N ALA A 256 -3.87 6.46 5.88
CA ALA A 256 -2.91 7.42 5.36
C ALA A 256 -3.40 8.88 5.47
N SER A 257 -4.68 9.13 5.13
CA SER A 257 -5.31 10.45 5.24
C SER A 257 -5.35 10.94 6.69
N VAL A 258 -5.79 10.08 7.61
CA VAL A 258 -5.89 10.39 9.04
C VAL A 258 -4.50 10.61 9.65
N ALA A 259 -3.52 9.75 9.31
CA ALA A 259 -2.14 9.92 9.76
C ALA A 259 -1.55 11.25 9.29
N SER A 260 -1.71 11.58 8.00
CA SER A 260 -1.25 12.85 7.44
C SER A 260 -1.87 14.05 8.14
N PHE A 261 -3.19 14.02 8.38
CA PHE A 261 -3.90 15.08 9.06
C PHE A 261 -3.40 15.29 10.50
N LEU A 262 -3.31 14.20 11.27
CA LEU A 262 -2.89 14.26 12.67
C LEU A 262 -1.42 14.72 12.81
N LEU A 263 -0.54 14.24 11.94
CA LEU A 263 0.87 14.64 11.93
C LEU A 263 1.06 16.10 11.53
N LYS A 264 0.27 16.61 10.57
CA LYS A 264 0.23 18.06 10.24
C LYS A 264 -0.23 18.90 11.45
N GLY A 265 -1.13 18.34 12.28
CA GLY A 265 -1.57 18.93 13.55
C GLY A 265 -0.58 18.76 14.71
N ARG A 266 0.68 18.38 14.45
CA ARG A 266 1.75 18.16 15.43
C ARG A 266 1.44 17.08 16.48
N ASN A 267 0.53 16.14 16.20
CA ASN A 267 0.30 15.00 17.07
C ASN A 267 1.36 13.91 16.84
N GLN A 268 1.54 13.02 17.81
CA GLN A 268 2.29 11.79 17.63
C GLN A 268 1.34 10.70 17.12
N VAL A 269 1.71 10.01 16.05
CA VAL A 269 0.86 9.00 15.43
C VAL A 269 1.60 7.69 15.34
N GLY A 270 0.98 6.63 15.87
CA GLY A 270 1.39 5.25 15.67
C GLY A 270 0.43 4.52 14.73
N LEU A 271 0.88 3.39 14.18
CA LEU A 271 0.08 2.51 13.34
C LEU A 271 0.24 1.06 13.80
N ILE A 272 -0.85 0.34 13.83
CA ILE A 272 -0.85 -1.12 13.91
C ILE A 272 -1.73 -1.66 12.80
N THR A 273 -1.23 -2.66 12.08
CA THR A 273 -2.04 -3.49 11.19
C THR A 273 -2.22 -4.85 11.83
N TYR A 274 -3.36 -5.49 11.64
CA TYR A 274 -3.64 -6.80 12.21
C TYR A 274 -4.43 -7.68 11.25
N GLY A 275 -4.34 -8.99 11.41
CA GLY A 275 -5.01 -9.98 10.58
C GLY A 275 -4.30 -11.32 10.64
N GLY A 276 -2.97 -11.34 10.74
CA GLY A 276 -2.18 -12.55 10.84
C GLY A 276 -0.71 -12.27 11.06
N PRO A 277 0.11 -13.29 11.36
CA PRO A 277 1.51 -13.10 11.78
C PRO A 277 2.37 -12.37 10.76
N ASN A 278 2.08 -12.53 9.47
CA ASN A 278 2.80 -11.85 8.39
C ASN A 278 2.26 -10.45 8.05
N ASN A 279 1.21 -10.00 8.74
CA ASN A 279 0.49 -8.76 8.45
C ASN A 279 0.34 -7.85 9.67
N SER A 280 0.97 -8.22 10.76
CA SER A 280 0.87 -7.53 12.02
C SER A 280 2.10 -6.66 12.23
N TYR A 281 2.06 -5.46 11.67
CA TYR A 281 3.12 -4.46 11.79
C TYR A 281 2.78 -3.44 12.85
N VAL A 282 3.79 -3.02 13.61
CA VAL A 282 3.67 -1.96 14.63
C VAL A 282 4.64 -0.85 14.28
N VAL A 283 4.12 0.34 14.08
CA VAL A 283 4.89 1.59 14.00
C VAL A 283 4.63 2.35 15.29
N PRO A 284 5.62 2.49 16.17
CA PRO A 284 5.47 3.25 17.41
C PRO A 284 5.04 4.69 17.16
N PRO A 285 4.35 5.35 18.11
CA PRO A 285 3.98 6.75 17.97
C PRO A 285 5.20 7.65 17.78
N GLY A 286 5.11 8.57 16.85
CA GLY A 286 6.15 9.55 16.56
C GLY A 286 5.59 10.77 15.84
N PRO A 287 6.30 11.91 15.86
CA PRO A 287 5.89 13.14 15.22
C PRO A 287 6.52 13.34 13.85
N GLY A 288 5.92 14.21 13.05
CA GLY A 288 6.54 14.82 11.89
C GLY A 288 6.48 14.01 10.60
N LYS A 289 7.16 14.51 9.56
CA LYS A 289 7.08 13.97 8.19
C LYS A 289 7.70 12.57 8.07
N ASN A 290 8.82 12.33 8.76
CA ASN A 290 9.47 11.02 8.73
C ASN A 290 8.55 9.91 9.27
N GLN A 291 7.71 10.24 10.23
CA GLN A 291 6.72 9.30 10.77
C GLN A 291 5.64 8.96 9.74
N LEU A 292 5.21 9.95 8.94
CA LEU A 292 4.29 9.68 7.83
C LEU A 292 4.93 8.74 6.81
N ASP A 293 6.20 8.96 6.46
CA ASP A 293 6.92 8.07 5.54
C ASP A 293 7.04 6.64 6.09
N ASN A 294 7.27 6.48 7.40
CA ASN A 294 7.30 5.17 8.06
C ASN A 294 5.93 4.48 7.98
N ILE A 295 4.85 5.20 8.30
CA ILE A 295 3.48 4.71 8.22
C ILE A 295 3.13 4.28 6.79
N LEU A 296 3.40 5.15 5.82
CA LEU A 296 3.14 4.86 4.41
C LEU A 296 3.94 3.65 3.91
N SER A 297 5.19 3.48 4.33
CA SER A 297 6.02 2.34 3.96
C SER A 297 5.44 1.01 4.44
N VAL A 298 4.86 0.98 5.65
CA VAL A 298 4.12 -0.19 6.15
C VAL A 298 2.85 -0.40 5.35
N LEU A 299 2.06 0.66 5.14
CA LEU A 299 0.80 0.58 4.43
C LEU A 299 0.96 0.10 2.98
N VAL A 300 2.09 0.37 2.31
CA VAL A 300 2.40 -0.18 0.97
C VAL A 300 2.39 -1.70 0.96
N GLY A 301 2.95 -2.34 1.98
CA GLY A 301 3.13 -3.80 2.05
C GLY A 301 1.94 -4.58 2.61
N VAL A 302 0.98 -3.92 3.26
CA VAL A 302 -0.16 -4.59 3.91
C VAL A 302 -1.06 -5.27 2.90
N ARG A 303 -1.39 -6.54 3.14
CA ARG A 303 -2.31 -7.35 2.32
C ARG A 303 -3.35 -7.99 3.22
N ALA A 304 -4.57 -8.21 2.72
CA ALA A 304 -5.59 -8.91 3.48
C ALA A 304 -5.22 -10.38 3.64
N GLN A 305 -4.98 -10.82 4.89
CA GLN A 305 -4.56 -12.17 5.21
C GLN A 305 -4.77 -12.49 6.69
N GLY A 306 -5.19 -13.71 6.98
CA GLY A 306 -5.38 -14.20 8.36
C GLY A 306 -6.68 -13.76 9.00
N GLU A 307 -6.87 -14.15 10.27
CA GLU A 307 -8.14 -14.01 11.00
C GLU A 307 -7.94 -13.44 12.42
N GLU A 308 -6.72 -13.00 12.77
CA GLU A 308 -6.46 -12.41 14.09
C GLU A 308 -7.32 -11.17 14.29
N GLY A 309 -8.18 -11.17 15.32
CA GLY A 309 -9.12 -10.08 15.60
C GLY A 309 -8.48 -8.86 16.27
N PHE A 310 -9.30 -7.84 16.49
CA PHE A 310 -8.89 -6.54 17.05
C PHE A 310 -8.19 -6.65 18.41
N LYS A 311 -8.57 -7.62 19.27
CA LYS A 311 -7.95 -7.81 20.58
C LYS A 311 -6.43 -8.00 20.50
N VAL A 312 -5.94 -8.76 19.49
CA VAL A 312 -4.50 -8.98 19.29
C VAL A 312 -3.79 -7.67 18.97
N ALA A 313 -4.41 -6.82 18.15
CA ALA A 313 -3.88 -5.49 17.85
C ALA A 313 -3.85 -4.60 19.11
N LEU A 314 -4.89 -4.62 19.91
CA LEU A 314 -4.97 -3.86 21.15
C LEU A 314 -3.91 -4.31 22.17
N ASP A 315 -3.69 -5.60 22.32
CA ASP A 315 -2.67 -6.14 23.24
C ASP A 315 -1.26 -5.70 22.80
N LYS A 316 -0.98 -5.65 21.51
CA LYS A 316 0.27 -5.10 20.97
C LYS A 316 0.41 -3.59 21.19
N ALA A 317 -0.72 -2.87 21.11
CA ALA A 317 -0.75 -1.44 21.37
C ALA A 317 -0.48 -1.09 22.83
N ARG A 318 -0.86 -1.94 23.78
CA ARG A 318 -0.84 -1.64 25.24
C ARG A 318 0.48 -1.09 25.75
N SER A 319 1.61 -1.57 25.21
CA SER A 319 2.95 -1.08 25.62
C SER A 319 3.23 0.37 25.21
N TYR A 320 2.47 0.91 24.27
CA TYR A 320 2.62 2.26 23.72
C TYR A 320 1.49 3.20 24.15
N LEU A 321 0.43 2.67 24.79
CA LEU A 321 -0.71 3.48 25.19
C LEU A 321 -0.37 4.29 26.44
N THR A 322 -0.52 5.60 26.32
CA THR A 322 -0.50 6.54 27.44
C THR A 322 -1.94 6.87 27.85
N PRO A 323 -2.19 7.30 29.11
CA PRO A 323 -3.50 7.80 29.47
C PRO A 323 -3.94 8.92 28.51
N ARG A 324 -5.16 8.81 27.95
CA ARG A 324 -5.74 9.71 26.94
C ARG A 324 -5.24 9.53 25.50
N THR A 325 -4.49 8.49 25.18
CA THR A 325 -4.20 8.13 23.78
C THR A 325 -5.52 7.97 23.01
N THR A 326 -5.59 8.55 21.82
CA THR A 326 -6.73 8.39 20.90
C THR A 326 -6.52 7.13 20.08
N LEU A 327 -7.45 6.18 20.19
CA LEU A 327 -7.45 4.95 19.37
C LEU A 327 -8.39 5.14 18.18
N ILE A 328 -7.91 4.80 17.00
CA ILE A 328 -8.65 4.95 15.74
C ILE A 328 -8.65 3.59 15.05
N LEU A 329 -9.76 2.87 15.13
CA LEU A 329 -9.96 1.61 14.45
C LEU A 329 -10.52 1.84 13.05
N ILE A 330 -9.92 1.21 12.06
CA ILE A 330 -10.39 1.17 10.67
C ILE A 330 -10.62 -0.29 10.32
N SER A 331 -11.88 -0.73 10.33
CA SER A 331 -12.29 -2.12 10.12
C SER A 331 -13.70 -2.18 9.53
N PRO A 332 -13.99 -3.11 8.60
CA PRO A 332 -15.36 -3.37 8.18
C PRO A 332 -16.25 -3.90 9.31
N LEU A 333 -15.67 -4.33 10.44
CA LEU A 333 -16.31 -4.94 11.62
C LEU A 333 -16.95 -6.30 11.33
N ASP A 334 -16.79 -6.82 10.13
CA ASP A 334 -17.37 -8.11 9.75
C ASP A 334 -16.69 -9.24 10.53
N PHE A 335 -17.50 -10.09 11.17
CA PHE A 335 -17.04 -11.29 11.90
C PHE A 335 -15.95 -11.04 12.96
N ASP A 336 -15.97 -9.90 13.64
CA ASP A 336 -15.05 -9.63 14.76
C ASP A 336 -15.79 -9.35 16.07
N GLU A 337 -16.12 -10.42 16.78
CA GLU A 337 -16.76 -10.37 18.09
C GLU A 337 -15.86 -9.74 19.17
N THR A 338 -14.55 -9.66 18.92
CA THR A 338 -13.60 -9.14 19.90
C THR A 338 -13.63 -7.62 20.05
N VAL A 339 -14.12 -6.90 19.02
CA VAL A 339 -14.14 -5.42 18.99
C VAL A 339 -15.01 -4.86 20.11
N VAL A 340 -16.22 -5.40 20.30
CA VAL A 340 -17.16 -4.92 21.32
C VAL A 340 -16.61 -5.10 22.73
N ASN A 341 -16.05 -6.30 23.01
CA ASN A 341 -15.47 -6.58 24.31
C ASN A 341 -14.23 -5.73 24.59
N ALA A 342 -13.37 -5.55 23.61
CA ALA A 342 -12.21 -4.68 23.72
C ALA A 342 -12.61 -3.20 23.87
N ALA A 343 -13.66 -2.75 23.20
CA ALA A 343 -14.19 -1.38 23.36
C ALA A 343 -14.63 -1.09 24.79
N LYS A 344 -15.25 -2.07 25.48
CA LYS A 344 -15.60 -1.95 26.90
C LYS A 344 -14.38 -1.72 27.80
N GLU A 345 -13.27 -2.40 27.51
CA GLU A 345 -12.01 -2.25 28.28
C GLU A 345 -11.41 -0.85 28.14
N ILE A 346 -11.47 -0.28 26.91
CA ILE A 346 -10.78 0.98 26.61
C ILE A 346 -11.64 2.23 26.75
N ALA A 347 -12.97 2.09 26.78
CA ALA A 347 -13.93 3.18 26.77
C ALA A 347 -13.74 4.19 27.93
N ASN A 348 -13.28 3.73 29.09
CA ASN A 348 -13.09 4.57 30.28
C ASN A 348 -11.73 5.29 30.32
N SER A 349 -10.75 4.82 29.55
CA SER A 349 -9.36 5.30 29.62
C SER A 349 -8.87 6.00 28.36
N HIS A 350 -9.48 5.71 27.21
CA HIS A 350 -9.04 6.20 25.91
C HIS A 350 -10.22 6.72 25.10
N ARG A 351 -9.94 7.65 24.17
CA ARG A 351 -10.90 8.05 23.15
C ARG A 351 -10.87 7.01 22.04
N PHE A 352 -12.04 6.53 21.63
CA PHE A 352 -12.14 5.48 20.64
C PHE A 352 -12.97 5.94 19.44
N PHE A 353 -12.33 5.94 18.26
CA PHE A 353 -12.96 6.22 16.98
C PHE A 353 -12.99 4.95 16.13
N VAL A 354 -14.10 4.70 15.48
CA VAL A 354 -14.28 3.54 14.61
C VAL A 354 -14.77 4.01 13.25
N PHE A 355 -13.94 3.80 12.23
CA PHE A 355 -14.27 4.02 10.85
C PHE A 355 -14.51 2.68 10.17
N SER A 356 -15.71 2.47 9.69
CA SER A 356 -16.09 1.21 9.09
C SER A 356 -16.33 1.37 7.59
N PRO A 357 -15.38 0.91 6.72
CA PRO A 357 -15.62 0.77 5.30
C PRO A 357 -16.82 -0.14 5.04
N ASN A 358 -17.71 0.25 4.10
CA ASN A 358 -18.91 -0.53 3.81
C ASN A 358 -18.61 -1.60 2.76
N SER A 359 -18.14 -2.78 3.22
CA SER A 359 -17.83 -3.93 2.38
C SER A 359 -19.05 -4.41 1.57
N HIS A 360 -20.24 -4.36 2.18
CA HIS A 360 -21.46 -4.85 1.54
C HIS A 360 -21.94 -3.95 0.40
N GLU A 361 -21.70 -2.64 0.50
CA GLU A 361 -21.97 -1.71 -0.58
C GLU A 361 -21.05 -1.96 -1.78
N ILE A 362 -19.76 -2.23 -1.52
CA ILE A 362 -18.78 -2.61 -2.54
C ILE A 362 -19.23 -3.89 -3.25
N GLU A 363 -19.59 -4.93 -2.51
CA GLU A 363 -20.06 -6.19 -3.08
C GLU A 363 -21.36 -6.03 -3.87
N ARG A 364 -22.31 -5.21 -3.38
CA ARG A 364 -23.56 -4.91 -4.04
C ARG A 364 -23.36 -4.23 -5.39
N GLU A 365 -22.49 -3.23 -5.48
CA GLU A 365 -22.17 -2.54 -6.72
C GLU A 365 -21.55 -3.48 -7.75
N ILE A 366 -20.72 -4.44 -7.31
CA ILE A 366 -20.09 -5.44 -8.19
C ILE A 366 -21.10 -6.49 -8.65
N ALA A 367 -21.91 -7.01 -7.73
CA ALA A 367 -22.86 -8.08 -8.03
C ALA A 367 -24.08 -7.61 -8.82
N GLY A 368 -24.38 -6.30 -8.82
CA GLY A 368 -25.55 -5.72 -9.50
C GLY A 368 -26.90 -6.22 -8.94
N ALA A 369 -26.91 -6.93 -7.83
CA ALA A 369 -28.11 -7.55 -7.24
C ALA A 369 -28.14 -7.35 -5.72
N PHE A 370 -29.33 -7.02 -5.22
CA PHE A 370 -29.61 -6.93 -3.79
C PHE A 370 -30.00 -8.33 -3.29
N THR A 371 -29.20 -8.93 -2.42
CA THR A 371 -29.50 -10.22 -1.83
C THR A 371 -29.90 -10.04 -0.38
N SER A 372 -30.85 -10.84 0.14
CA SER A 372 -31.27 -10.84 1.55
C SER A 372 -30.10 -10.99 2.54
N LYS A 373 -29.04 -11.69 2.13
CA LYS A 373 -27.79 -11.83 2.88
C LYS A 373 -27.14 -10.46 3.16
N HIS A 374 -27.06 -9.57 2.16
CA HIS A 374 -26.46 -8.24 2.33
C HIS A 374 -27.23 -7.40 3.33
N THR A 375 -28.58 -7.47 3.32
CA THR A 375 -29.42 -6.75 4.28
C THR A 375 -29.20 -7.22 5.70
N MET A 376 -29.03 -8.54 5.91
CA MET A 376 -28.81 -9.13 7.24
C MET A 376 -27.44 -8.69 7.80
N LEU A 377 -26.39 -8.79 7.01
CA LEU A 377 -25.04 -8.38 7.39
C LEU A 377 -24.94 -6.87 7.67
N GLU A 378 -25.65 -6.05 6.90
CA GLU A 378 -25.73 -4.60 7.13
C GLU A 378 -26.47 -4.28 8.45
N LEU A 379 -27.52 -5.04 8.79
CA LEU A 379 -28.21 -4.92 10.06
C LEU A 379 -27.32 -5.33 11.24
N GLU A 380 -26.62 -6.45 11.14
CA GLU A 380 -25.67 -6.90 12.18
C GLU A 380 -24.60 -5.86 12.42
N LYS A 381 -24.00 -5.32 11.35
CA LYS A 381 -23.01 -4.26 11.43
C LYS A 381 -23.56 -3.01 12.14
N ARG A 382 -24.80 -2.63 11.81
CA ARG A 382 -25.46 -1.49 12.45
C ARG A 382 -25.63 -1.71 13.95
N LEU A 383 -26.04 -2.90 14.38
CA LEU A 383 -26.15 -3.23 15.79
C LEU A 383 -24.82 -3.15 16.52
N VAL A 384 -23.73 -3.65 15.92
CA VAL A 384 -22.36 -3.52 16.48
C VAL A 384 -21.97 -2.06 16.60
N LEU A 385 -22.25 -1.24 15.60
CA LEU A 385 -21.94 0.21 15.66
C LEU A 385 -22.75 0.94 16.74
N GLU A 386 -24.03 0.62 16.90
CA GLU A 386 -24.90 1.16 17.95
C GLU A 386 -24.41 0.73 19.34
N GLU A 387 -23.98 -0.50 19.51
CA GLU A 387 -23.40 -1.00 20.77
C GLU A 387 -22.08 -0.29 21.09
N LEU A 388 -21.20 -0.11 20.12
CA LEU A 388 -19.95 0.65 20.29
C LEU A 388 -20.21 2.10 20.71
N GLN A 389 -21.23 2.74 20.11
CA GLN A 389 -21.65 4.09 20.48
C GLN A 389 -22.16 4.16 21.93
N SER A 390 -22.84 3.10 22.42
CA SER A 390 -23.32 3.05 23.81
C SER A 390 -22.18 3.07 24.82
N PHE A 391 -21.00 2.60 24.44
CA PHE A 391 -19.77 2.68 25.26
C PHE A 391 -18.98 3.97 25.04
N GLY A 392 -19.50 4.93 24.27
CA GLY A 392 -18.85 6.22 24.03
C GLY A 392 -17.88 6.25 22.83
N ALA A 393 -17.83 5.20 22.03
CA ALA A 393 -17.07 5.22 20.77
C ALA A 393 -17.73 6.16 19.76
N VAL A 394 -16.91 6.87 18.99
CA VAL A 394 -17.36 7.70 17.87
C VAL A 394 -17.26 6.88 16.59
N THR A 395 -18.38 6.54 15.99
CA THR A 395 -18.43 5.64 14.83
C THR A 395 -18.82 6.37 13.55
N ALA A 396 -18.20 6.00 12.43
CA ALA A 396 -18.57 6.47 11.11
C ALA A 396 -18.47 5.36 10.08
N THR A 397 -19.50 5.19 9.26
CA THR A 397 -19.48 4.30 8.11
C THR A 397 -18.96 5.07 6.89
N ILE A 398 -17.98 4.48 6.20
CA ILE A 398 -17.38 5.04 4.99
C ILE A 398 -17.94 4.30 3.78
N PRO A 399 -18.55 5.00 2.82
CA PRO A 399 -19.05 4.37 1.60
C PRO A 399 -17.91 3.73 0.81
N GLY A 400 -18.20 2.58 0.22
CA GLY A 400 -17.19 1.74 -0.44
C GLY A 400 -17.11 1.87 -1.95
N GLY A 401 -17.99 2.62 -2.60
CA GLY A 401 -18.15 2.59 -4.06
C GLY A 401 -17.07 3.30 -4.88
N GLU A 402 -16.23 4.12 -4.26
CA GLU A 402 -15.20 4.88 -4.97
C GLU A 402 -13.80 4.37 -4.65
N ALA A 403 -12.95 4.29 -5.66
CA ALA A 403 -11.53 3.92 -5.50
C ALA A 403 -10.75 4.89 -4.60
N LEU A 404 -11.28 6.10 -4.42
CA LEU A 404 -10.81 7.09 -3.44
C LEU A 404 -11.98 7.41 -2.50
N PRO A 405 -11.78 7.33 -1.17
CA PRO A 405 -12.79 7.73 -0.21
C PRO A 405 -13.23 9.18 -0.50
N ASN A 406 -14.54 9.41 -0.61
CA ASN A 406 -15.06 10.76 -0.87
C ASN A 406 -14.78 11.66 0.33
N VAL A 407 -13.81 12.57 0.16
CA VAL A 407 -13.35 13.49 1.22
C VAL A 407 -14.48 14.35 1.75
N ALA A 408 -15.36 14.84 0.85
CA ALA A 408 -16.49 15.69 1.25
C ALA A 408 -17.44 14.91 2.17
N LEU A 409 -17.68 13.65 1.88
CA LEU A 409 -18.54 12.79 2.69
C LEU A 409 -17.85 12.40 4.02
N ILE A 410 -16.56 12.10 4.00
CA ILE A 410 -15.78 11.84 5.23
C ILE A 410 -15.79 13.11 6.10
N ASN A 411 -15.47 14.26 5.52
CA ASN A 411 -15.50 15.53 6.24
C ASN A 411 -16.89 15.88 6.76
N ALA A 412 -17.97 15.60 6.00
CA ALA A 412 -19.34 15.81 6.45
C ALA A 412 -19.69 14.88 7.63
N LYS A 413 -19.37 13.59 7.54
CA LYS A 413 -19.56 12.64 8.64
C LYS A 413 -18.75 13.00 9.87
N LEU A 414 -17.51 13.42 9.70
CA LEU A 414 -16.67 13.89 10.79
C LEU A 414 -17.20 15.21 11.39
N ALA A 415 -17.79 16.09 10.57
CA ALA A 415 -18.43 17.31 11.06
C ALA A 415 -19.72 17.02 11.83
N GLU A 416 -20.54 16.05 11.39
CA GLU A 416 -21.71 15.58 12.15
C GLU A 416 -21.31 15.06 13.54
N LEU A 417 -20.21 14.30 13.62
CA LEU A 417 -19.68 13.74 14.86
C LEU A 417 -19.05 14.80 15.78
N SER A 418 -18.66 15.96 15.22
CA SER A 418 -18.08 17.07 15.99
C SER A 418 -19.12 18.03 16.60
N GLN A 419 -20.41 17.89 16.25
CA GLN A 419 -21.47 18.67 16.87
C GLN A 419 -21.83 18.05 18.23
N PRO A 420 -21.84 18.84 19.32
CA PRO A 420 -22.33 18.35 20.61
C PRO A 420 -23.79 17.91 20.43
N ASN A 421 -24.08 16.66 20.77
CA ASN A 421 -25.44 16.12 20.74
C ASN A 421 -26.38 16.98 21.62
N LEU A 422 -27.07 17.92 21.02
CA LEU A 422 -28.16 18.69 21.66
C LEU A 422 -29.38 17.81 22.03
N LYS A 423 -29.30 16.49 21.81
CA LYS A 423 -30.42 15.54 22.06
C LYS A 423 -30.31 14.75 23.39
N ARG A 424 -29.39 15.08 24.31
CA ARG A 424 -29.32 14.45 25.63
C ARG A 424 -29.82 15.32 26.80
N VAL A 425 -30.62 16.34 26.50
CA VAL A 425 -31.33 17.09 27.55
C VAL A 425 -32.83 17.08 27.18
N VAL A 426 -33.49 15.97 27.30
CA VAL A 426 -34.93 15.79 27.63
C VAL A 426 -35.16 14.26 27.77
N ALA A 427 -35.01 13.76 28.95
CA ALA A 427 -35.85 12.74 29.63
C ALA A 427 -35.26 12.50 31.03
#